data_1a791b3ecc1bbd9c4a9b5d53315568ba
#
_entry.id   1a791b3ecc1bbd9c4a9b5d53315568ba
#
_cell.length_a   1.000
_cell.length_b   1.000
_cell.length_c   1.000
_cell.angle_alpha   90.00
_cell.angle_beta   90.00
_cell.angle_gamma   90.00
#
_symmetry.space_group_name_H-M   'P 1'
#
loop_
_entity.id
_entity.type
_entity.pdbx_description
1 polymer ?
#
loop_
_entity_poly.entity_id
_entity_poly.type
_entity_poly.pdbx_seq_one_letter_code
_entity_poly.pdbx_strand_id
1 'polypeptide(L)'
;XXXCQEAGIPLFLANARLSEKSQRGYLKIRKLVEPAMQSLSGCFAQTAADAERLHLIGASNVHVCGNTKYDIAPPDDLRPLAVAFKERIGARPVVVCASTRVYKGTDEAELLLKAWQGYRGNALLVIVPRHPENFQTAYDTAKSLGYTVQKRSDGQPVSPDTQVWIGDSMGELAAYYLSADIAFVGGSLVDAGCQNIIEPISCRVPTLFGYSNYNFAQACKGAVEAKAAVRVETAEAWYRTTRQYLDDETLRQQLISHTEQFISQHQGASAKIAKAIADCLNQR
;
A
#
# COMPACT_ATOMS: atom_id res chain seq x y z
N UNK A 1 -24.35 -21.15 -7.06
CA UNK A 1 -24.09 -21.57 -8.25
C UNK A 1 -25.19 -22.32 -8.85
N UNK A 2 -25.61 -23.04 -8.36
CA UNK A 2 -26.57 -23.84 -8.90
C UNK A 2 -27.84 -23.19 -9.25
N UNK A 3 -28.11 -22.39 -8.63
CA UNK A 3 -29.27 -21.64 -8.89
C UNK A 3 -29.19 -20.86 -10.14
N CYS A 4 -28.16 -20.17 -10.21
CA CYS A 4 -27.94 -19.37 -11.41
C CYS A 4 -27.88 -20.25 -12.66
N GLN A 5 -27.19 -21.36 -12.53
CA GLN A 5 -27.05 -22.26 -13.67
C GLN A 5 -28.41 -22.77 -14.16
N GLU A 6 -29.25 -23.19 -13.23
CA GLU A 6 -30.57 -23.69 -13.57
C GLU A 6 -31.44 -22.62 -14.21
N ALA A 7 -31.27 -21.37 -13.76
CA ALA A 7 -32.05 -20.25 -14.29
C ALA A 7 -31.45 -19.68 -15.57
N GLY A 8 -30.30 -20.17 -16.01
CA GLY A 8 -29.62 -19.64 -17.19
C GLY A 8 -29.00 -18.27 -16.98
N ILE A 9 -28.71 -17.92 -15.74
CA ILE A 9 -28.15 -16.62 -15.40
C ILE A 9 -26.61 -16.74 -15.34
N PRO A 10 -25.89 -15.94 -16.14
CA PRO A 10 -24.43 -15.97 -16.08
C PRO A 10 -23.93 -15.54 -14.72
N LEU A 11 -22.93 -16.24 -14.19
CA LEU A 11 -22.33 -15.94 -12.90
C LEU A 11 -20.83 -15.82 -13.06
N PHE A 12 -20.27 -14.73 -12.56
CA PHE A 12 -18.85 -14.44 -12.69
C PHE A 12 -18.22 -14.26 -11.32
N LEU A 13 -16.98 -14.71 -11.19
CA LEU A 13 -16.20 -14.48 -9.98
C LEU A 13 -15.08 -13.50 -10.30
N ALA A 14 -15.10 -12.33 -9.66
CA ALA A 14 -14.12 -11.27 -9.91
C ALA A 14 -13.15 -11.16 -8.74
N ASN A 15 -11.96 -10.62 -9.01
CA ASN A 15 -10.90 -10.49 -8.01
C ASN A 15 -10.58 -11.83 -7.35
N ALA A 16 -10.63 -12.89 -8.13
CA ALA A 16 -10.48 -14.23 -7.59
C ALA A 16 -9.04 -14.50 -7.20
N ARG A 17 -8.86 -15.02 -6.00
CA ARG A 17 -7.55 -15.49 -5.56
C ARG A 17 -7.75 -16.76 -4.77
N LEU A 18 -6.69 -17.58 -4.77
CA LEU A 18 -6.78 -18.86 -4.09
C LEU A 18 -5.38 -19.23 -3.62
N SER A 19 -5.20 -19.29 -2.30
CA SER A 19 -3.92 -19.71 -1.73
C SER A 19 -3.72 -21.21 -1.91
N GLU A 20 -2.47 -21.64 -1.77
CA GLU A 20 -2.18 -23.08 -1.80
C GLU A 20 -2.93 -23.83 -0.71
N LYS A 21 -2.99 -23.23 0.48
CA LYS A 21 -3.69 -23.86 1.60
C LYS A 21 -5.18 -24.04 1.31
N SER A 22 -5.82 -22.99 0.78
CA SER A 22 -7.24 -23.08 0.45
C SER A 22 -7.49 -24.04 -0.68
N GLN A 23 -6.59 -24.08 -1.68
CA GLN A 23 -6.71 -25.05 -2.76
C GLN A 23 -6.70 -26.48 -2.22
N ARG A 24 -5.76 -26.77 -1.31
CA ARG A 24 -5.70 -28.12 -0.72
C ARG A 24 -6.99 -28.44 0.04
N GLY A 25 -7.53 -27.46 0.74
CA GLY A 25 -8.80 -27.65 1.44
C GLY A 25 -9.96 -27.98 0.49
N TYR A 26 -10.07 -27.21 -0.58
CA TYR A 26 -11.14 -27.43 -1.56
C TYR A 26 -10.99 -28.76 -2.27
N LEU A 27 -9.75 -29.21 -2.53
CA LEU A 27 -9.56 -30.51 -3.17
C LEU A 27 -10.04 -31.67 -2.31
N LYS A 28 -10.06 -31.49 -0.99
CA LYS A 28 -10.60 -32.52 -0.09
C LYS A 28 -12.11 -32.72 -0.25
N ILE A 29 -12.82 -31.69 -0.73
CA ILE A 29 -14.26 -31.78 -0.97
C ILE A 29 -14.55 -31.52 -2.45
N ARG A 30 -13.74 -32.12 -3.28
CA ARG A 30 -13.74 -31.86 -4.72
C ARG A 30 -15.09 -32.12 -5.37
N LYS A 31 -15.78 -33.20 -4.93
CA LYS A 31 -17.08 -33.54 -5.52
C LYS A 31 -18.10 -32.44 -5.34
N LEU A 32 -17.95 -31.63 -4.28
CA LEU A 32 -18.84 -30.49 -4.03
C LEU A 32 -18.38 -29.25 -4.74
N VAL A 33 -17.07 -28.99 -4.72
CA VAL A 33 -16.50 -27.73 -5.22
C VAL A 33 -16.40 -27.71 -6.75
N GLU A 34 -15.99 -28.80 -7.36
CA GLU A 34 -15.72 -28.80 -8.81
C GLU A 34 -16.97 -28.45 -9.64
N PRO A 35 -18.15 -29.05 -9.38
CA PRO A 35 -19.32 -28.65 -10.16
C PRO A 35 -19.69 -27.17 -9.97
N ALA A 36 -19.51 -26.65 -8.75
CA ALA A 36 -19.80 -25.24 -8.50
C ALA A 36 -18.86 -24.34 -9.31
N MET A 37 -17.57 -24.67 -9.33
CA MET A 37 -16.61 -23.88 -10.09
C MET A 37 -16.83 -23.99 -11.58
N GLN A 38 -17.22 -25.19 -12.06
CA GLN A 38 -17.52 -25.38 -13.47
C GLN A 38 -18.74 -24.61 -13.92
N SER A 39 -19.65 -24.29 -13.01
CA SER A 39 -20.86 -23.56 -13.35
C SER A 39 -20.63 -22.06 -13.58
N LEU A 40 -19.46 -21.55 -13.23
CA LEU A 40 -19.12 -20.14 -13.44
C LEU A 40 -19.03 -19.83 -14.94
N SER A 41 -19.61 -18.74 -15.37
CA SER A 41 -19.50 -18.26 -16.75
C SER A 41 -18.13 -17.68 -17.04
N GLY A 42 -17.46 -17.14 -16.01
CA GLY A 42 -16.09 -16.65 -16.10
C GLY A 42 -15.52 -16.48 -14.73
N CYS A 43 -14.20 -16.57 -14.65
CA CYS A 43 -13.46 -16.44 -13.40
C CYS A 43 -12.26 -15.53 -13.67
N PHE A 44 -12.18 -14.43 -12.93
CA PHE A 44 -11.19 -13.39 -13.18
C PHE A 44 -10.19 -13.39 -12.05
N ALA A 45 -9.05 -14.02 -12.28
CA ALA A 45 -8.01 -14.24 -11.28
C ALA A 45 -7.11 -13.02 -11.18
N GLN A 46 -6.59 -12.78 -9.97
CA GLN A 46 -5.69 -11.65 -9.74
C GLN A 46 -4.31 -11.90 -10.35
N THR A 47 -3.79 -13.13 -10.25
CA THR A 47 -2.46 -13.47 -10.74
C THR A 47 -2.51 -14.77 -11.52
N ALA A 48 -1.43 -15.04 -12.25
CA ALA A 48 -1.31 -16.31 -12.98
C ALA A 48 -1.33 -17.51 -12.02
N ALA A 49 -0.71 -17.38 -10.84
CA ALA A 49 -0.72 -18.46 -9.87
C ALA A 49 -2.13 -18.72 -9.35
N ASP A 50 -2.90 -17.65 -9.08
CA ASP A 50 -4.30 -17.82 -8.70
C ASP A 50 -5.10 -18.51 -9.80
N ALA A 51 -4.87 -18.12 -11.05
CA ALA A 51 -5.59 -18.72 -12.19
C ALA A 51 -5.34 -20.21 -12.27
N GLU A 52 -4.09 -20.62 -12.11
CA GLU A 52 -3.75 -22.03 -12.16
C GLU A 52 -4.44 -22.81 -11.05
N ARG A 53 -4.41 -22.27 -9.84
CA ARG A 53 -5.05 -22.96 -8.70
C ARG A 53 -6.57 -23.02 -8.85
N LEU A 54 -7.18 -21.94 -9.37
CA LEU A 54 -8.62 -21.94 -9.62
C LEU A 54 -9.02 -22.96 -10.70
N HIS A 55 -8.20 -23.05 -11.74
CA HIS A 55 -8.45 -24.05 -12.77
C HIS A 55 -8.40 -25.47 -12.18
N LEU A 56 -7.46 -25.73 -11.28
CA LEU A 56 -7.30 -27.06 -10.70
C LEU A 56 -8.46 -27.46 -9.78
N ILE A 57 -9.24 -26.51 -9.26
CA ILE A 57 -10.42 -26.87 -8.48
C ILE A 57 -11.71 -26.82 -9.31
N GLY A 58 -11.59 -26.68 -10.62
CA GLY A 58 -12.70 -26.85 -11.55
C GLY A 58 -13.12 -25.63 -12.33
N ALA A 59 -12.55 -24.47 -12.09
CA ALA A 59 -12.95 -23.28 -12.85
C ALA A 59 -12.52 -23.39 -14.29
N SER A 60 -13.41 -23.04 -15.21
CA SER A 60 -13.11 -22.89 -16.61
C SER A 60 -13.26 -21.44 -16.99
N ASN A 61 -12.83 -21.08 -18.19
CA ASN A 61 -12.91 -19.69 -18.66
C ASN A 61 -12.25 -18.75 -17.67
N VAL A 62 -10.99 -19.05 -17.29
CA VAL A 62 -10.24 -18.27 -16.31
C VAL A 62 -9.38 -17.25 -17.04
N HIS A 63 -9.46 -16.01 -16.59
CA HIS A 63 -8.68 -14.89 -17.14
C HIS A 63 -7.84 -14.27 -16.04
N VAL A 64 -6.60 -13.89 -16.34
CA VAL A 64 -5.76 -13.16 -15.38
C VAL A 64 -5.97 -11.66 -15.63
N CYS A 65 -6.57 -10.98 -14.65
CA CYS A 65 -6.97 -9.59 -14.82
C CYS A 65 -6.32 -8.62 -13.86
N GLY A 66 -5.72 -9.11 -12.78
CA GLY A 66 -5.20 -8.23 -11.73
C GLY A 66 -6.25 -7.97 -10.65
N ASN A 67 -5.91 -7.05 -9.76
CA ASN A 67 -6.75 -6.70 -8.61
C ASN A 67 -7.31 -5.30 -8.81
N THR A 68 -8.63 -5.18 -8.79
CA THR A 68 -9.29 -3.89 -9.02
C THR A 68 -8.92 -2.83 -7.98
N LYS A 69 -8.44 -3.23 -6.82
CA LYS A 69 -8.02 -2.26 -5.81
C LYS A 69 -6.88 -1.37 -6.30
N TYR A 70 -6.08 -1.83 -7.27
CA TYR A 70 -4.98 -1.05 -7.81
C TYR A 70 -5.39 -0.15 -8.97
N ASP A 71 -6.66 -0.11 -9.31
CA ASP A 71 -7.17 0.85 -10.30
C ASP A 71 -7.29 2.26 -9.73
N ILE A 72 -7.08 2.42 -8.43
CA ILE A 72 -7.17 3.73 -7.78
C ILE A 72 -5.91 4.53 -8.11
N ALA A 73 -6.08 5.65 -8.80
CA ALA A 73 -5.00 6.60 -9.04
C ALA A 73 -5.02 7.66 -7.94
N PRO A 74 -3.87 8.30 -7.66
CA PRO A 74 -3.89 9.44 -6.75
C PRO A 74 -4.87 10.49 -7.22
N PRO A 75 -5.63 11.13 -6.31
CA PRO A 75 -6.57 12.16 -6.74
C PRO A 75 -5.86 13.29 -7.49
N ASP A 76 -6.39 13.64 -8.65
CA ASP A 76 -5.76 14.68 -9.47
C ASP A 76 -5.73 16.03 -8.76
N ASP A 77 -6.71 16.31 -7.89
CA ASP A 77 -6.76 17.58 -7.19
C ASP A 77 -5.67 17.71 -6.13
N LEU A 78 -5.00 16.63 -5.75
CA LEU A 78 -3.89 16.69 -4.79
C LEU A 78 -2.52 16.83 -5.45
N ARG A 79 -2.42 16.72 -6.78
CA ARG A 79 -1.14 16.91 -7.45
C ARG A 79 -0.62 18.34 -7.32
N PRO A 80 -1.46 19.38 -7.49
CA PRO A 80 -0.95 20.74 -7.25
C PRO A 80 -0.49 20.94 -5.81
N LEU A 81 -1.16 20.33 -4.85
CA LEU A 81 -0.73 20.43 -3.45
C LEU A 81 0.61 19.75 -3.23
N ALA A 82 0.84 18.60 -3.88
CA ALA A 82 2.14 17.94 -3.79
C ALA A 82 3.26 18.81 -4.35
N VAL A 83 2.99 19.49 -5.47
CA VAL A 83 3.95 20.45 -6.03
C VAL A 83 4.22 21.57 -5.02
N ALA A 84 3.17 22.08 -4.40
CA ALA A 84 3.32 23.14 -3.39
C ALA A 84 4.13 22.64 -2.20
N PHE A 85 3.91 21.42 -1.74
CA PHE A 85 4.72 20.83 -0.67
C PHE A 85 6.19 20.77 -1.07
N LYS A 86 6.47 20.30 -2.28
CA LYS A 86 7.86 20.22 -2.73
C LYS A 86 8.52 21.59 -2.80
N GLU A 87 7.78 22.61 -3.23
CA GLU A 87 8.31 23.98 -3.27
C GLU A 87 8.62 24.47 -1.86
N ARG A 88 7.74 24.18 -0.89
CA ARG A 88 7.99 24.58 0.50
C ARG A 88 9.21 23.87 1.08
N ILE A 89 9.42 22.60 0.73
CA ILE A 89 10.48 21.78 1.32
C ILE A 89 11.83 22.08 0.65
N GLY A 90 11.83 22.28 -0.66
CA GLY A 90 13.06 22.47 -1.39
C GLY A 90 13.64 21.16 -1.89
N ALA A 91 14.91 21.15 -2.23
CA ALA A 91 15.54 20.06 -3.00
C ALA A 91 16.02 18.88 -2.15
N ARG A 92 15.77 18.88 -0.86
CA ARG A 92 16.26 17.83 0.04
C ARG A 92 15.40 16.56 -0.10
N PRO A 93 15.96 15.37 0.24
CA PRO A 93 15.14 14.16 0.27
C PRO A 93 14.05 14.22 1.33
N VAL A 94 12.96 13.50 1.09
CA VAL A 94 11.79 13.51 1.97
C VAL A 94 11.41 12.09 2.35
N VAL A 95 11.31 11.83 3.65
CA VAL A 95 10.86 10.55 4.19
C VAL A 95 9.53 10.81 4.88
N VAL A 96 8.45 10.18 4.40
CA VAL A 96 7.11 10.35 4.98
C VAL A 96 6.75 9.13 5.79
N CYS A 97 6.41 9.34 7.07
CA CYS A 97 5.83 8.31 7.92
C CYS A 97 4.36 8.64 8.06
N ALA A 98 3.54 7.89 7.32
CA ALA A 98 2.14 8.23 7.12
C ALA A 98 1.25 7.42 8.04
N SER A 99 0.20 8.07 8.55
CA SER A 99 -0.87 7.42 9.29
C SER A 99 -0.37 6.71 10.56
N THR A 100 0.54 7.38 11.26
CA THR A 100 1.04 6.82 12.52
C THR A 100 -0.09 6.75 13.55
N ARG A 101 -0.01 5.74 14.41
CA ARG A 101 -1.08 5.45 15.39
C ARG A 101 -0.56 5.51 16.81
N VAL A 102 -1.42 5.95 17.70
CA VAL A 102 -1.28 5.67 19.12
C VAL A 102 -2.15 4.46 19.42
N TYR A 103 -1.56 3.38 19.90
CA TYR A 103 -2.27 2.11 20.03
C TYR A 103 -1.88 1.46 21.35
N LYS A 104 -2.89 1.27 22.21
CA LYS A 104 -2.70 0.63 23.53
C LYS A 104 -1.52 1.25 24.29
N GLY A 105 -1.50 2.56 24.33
CA GLY A 105 -0.51 3.30 25.10
C GLY A 105 0.84 3.51 24.43
N THR A 106 1.05 2.98 23.24
CA THR A 106 2.31 3.17 22.50
C THR A 106 2.07 4.13 21.35
N ASP A 107 2.90 5.16 21.26
CA ASP A 107 2.83 6.14 20.18
C ASP A 107 3.85 5.78 19.12
N GLU A 108 3.35 5.34 17.96
CA GLU A 108 4.22 4.93 16.86
C GLU A 108 5.12 6.06 16.39
N ALA A 109 4.59 7.30 16.36
CA ALA A 109 5.40 8.46 15.98
C ALA A 109 6.61 8.60 16.89
N GLU A 110 6.42 8.37 18.20
CA GLU A 110 7.54 8.46 19.14
C GLU A 110 8.58 7.38 18.86
N LEU A 111 8.15 6.15 18.55
CA LEU A 111 9.09 5.07 18.19
C LEU A 111 9.95 5.48 16.99
N LEU A 112 9.31 6.04 15.97
CA LEU A 112 10.00 6.45 14.75
C LEU A 112 10.95 7.61 15.01
N LEU A 113 10.47 8.61 15.75
CA LEU A 113 11.29 9.79 16.06
C LEU A 113 12.52 9.41 16.88
N LYS A 114 12.37 8.50 17.84
CA LYS A 114 13.51 8.03 18.62
C LYS A 114 14.51 7.27 17.76
N ALA A 115 14.03 6.41 16.87
CA ALA A 115 14.90 5.64 15.99
C ALA A 115 15.68 6.54 15.04
N TRP A 116 15.12 7.68 14.66
CA TRP A 116 15.71 8.61 13.70
C TRP A 116 16.78 9.53 14.33
N GLN A 117 16.90 9.55 15.67
CA GLN A 117 17.73 10.55 16.36
C GLN A 117 19.18 10.55 15.94
N GLY A 118 19.71 9.42 15.47
CA GLY A 118 21.10 9.36 15.03
C GLY A 118 21.36 9.89 13.63
N TYR A 119 20.30 10.26 12.89
CA TYR A 119 20.47 10.67 11.51
C TYR A 119 21.13 12.04 11.43
N ARG A 120 22.15 12.17 10.55
CA ARG A 120 22.92 13.40 10.39
C ARG A 120 22.86 13.98 8.98
N GLY A 121 22.06 13.40 8.11
CA GLY A 121 21.91 13.90 6.75
C GLY A 121 20.89 15.01 6.66
N ASN A 122 20.52 15.38 5.42
CA ASN A 122 19.64 16.52 5.20
C ASN A 122 18.20 16.11 4.84
N ALA A 123 17.85 14.84 4.85
CA ALA A 123 16.48 14.43 4.56
C ALA A 123 15.52 15.01 5.59
N LEU A 124 14.35 15.44 5.10
CA LEU A 124 13.28 15.89 5.97
C LEU A 124 12.43 14.68 6.38
N LEU A 125 12.22 14.52 7.67
CA LEU A 125 11.32 13.49 8.19
C LEU A 125 9.94 14.11 8.36
N VAL A 126 8.94 13.56 7.67
CA VAL A 126 7.56 14.05 7.74
C VAL A 126 6.74 13.02 8.50
N ILE A 127 6.10 13.46 9.59
CA ILE A 127 5.24 12.60 10.40
C ILE A 127 3.81 13.05 10.18
N VAL A 128 2.95 12.15 9.71
CA VAL A 128 1.54 12.45 9.46
C VAL A 128 0.69 11.52 10.34
N PRO A 129 0.30 11.96 11.55
CA PRO A 129 -0.52 11.09 12.40
C PRO A 129 -1.89 10.81 11.78
N ARG A 130 -2.39 9.62 12.05
CA ARG A 130 -3.68 9.18 11.49
C ARG A 130 -4.85 9.99 12.03
N HIS A 131 -4.76 10.44 13.29
CA HIS A 131 -5.88 11.10 13.97
C HIS A 131 -5.47 12.50 14.41
N PRO A 132 -6.36 13.50 14.19
CA PRO A 132 -6.00 14.89 14.51
C PRO A 132 -5.66 15.13 15.97
N GLU A 133 -6.24 14.36 16.89
CA GLU A 133 -5.94 14.54 18.32
C GLU A 133 -4.48 14.23 18.64
N ASN A 134 -3.75 13.58 17.73
CA ASN A 134 -2.35 13.26 17.95
C ASN A 134 -1.39 14.21 17.25
N PHE A 135 -1.89 15.23 16.55
CA PHE A 135 -1.03 16.16 15.82
C PHE A 135 -0.11 16.93 16.78
N GLN A 136 -0.70 17.51 17.82
CA GLN A 136 0.10 18.35 18.74
C GLN A 136 1.07 17.48 19.53
N THR A 137 0.66 16.27 19.92
CA THR A 137 1.54 15.36 20.65
C THR A 137 2.77 15.00 19.80
N ALA A 138 2.58 14.74 18.51
CA ALA A 138 3.72 14.44 17.64
C ALA A 138 4.69 15.61 17.57
N TYR A 139 4.16 16.84 17.45
CA TYR A 139 5.00 18.04 17.46
C TYR A 139 5.78 18.15 18.76
N ASP A 140 5.08 18.02 19.90
CA ASP A 140 5.71 18.16 21.22
C ASP A 140 6.76 17.08 21.44
N THR A 141 6.47 15.85 21.02
CA THR A 141 7.43 14.74 21.16
C THR A 141 8.70 15.02 20.35
N ALA A 142 8.54 15.47 19.12
CA ALA A 142 9.70 15.78 18.29
C ALA A 142 10.55 16.88 18.92
N LYS A 143 9.90 17.93 19.44
CA LYS A 143 10.64 19.02 20.12
C LYS A 143 11.35 18.51 21.35
N SER A 144 10.69 17.68 22.15
CA SER A 144 11.28 17.18 23.39
C SER A 144 12.49 16.27 23.12
N LEU A 145 12.53 15.65 21.94
CA LEU A 145 13.65 14.80 21.54
C LEU A 145 14.79 15.60 20.90
N GLY A 146 14.64 16.92 20.81
CA GLY A 146 15.71 17.80 20.35
C GLY A 146 15.66 18.18 18.89
N TYR A 147 14.62 17.77 18.17
CA TYR A 147 14.51 18.13 16.75
C TYR A 147 14.07 19.59 16.58
N THR A 148 14.47 20.16 15.45
CA THR A 148 13.91 21.40 14.93
C THR A 148 12.67 21.05 14.11
N VAL A 149 11.50 21.53 14.52
CA VAL A 149 10.21 21.05 14.03
C VAL A 149 9.39 22.20 13.48
N GLN A 150 8.72 21.97 12.37
CA GLN A 150 7.66 22.86 11.86
C GLN A 150 6.40 22.05 11.61
N LYS A 151 5.28 22.76 11.43
CA LYS A 151 3.99 22.15 11.10
C LYS A 151 3.59 22.53 9.69
N ARG A 152 2.92 21.61 8.99
CA ARG A 152 2.32 21.90 7.70
C ARG A 152 1.36 23.08 7.81
N SER A 153 0.62 23.16 8.92
CA SER A 153 -0.41 24.17 9.10
C SER A 153 0.15 25.58 9.28
N ASP A 154 1.47 25.74 9.51
CA ASP A 154 2.00 27.10 9.67
C ASP A 154 2.06 27.87 8.35
N GLY A 155 1.90 27.19 7.21
CA GLY A 155 1.85 27.83 5.92
C GLY A 155 3.17 28.40 5.43
N GLN A 156 4.27 28.16 6.14
CA GLN A 156 5.56 28.78 5.83
C GLN A 156 6.44 27.82 5.02
N PRO A 157 7.43 28.33 4.31
CA PRO A 157 8.45 27.46 3.74
C PRO A 157 9.11 26.64 4.84
N VAL A 158 9.51 25.41 4.50
CA VAL A 158 10.22 24.57 5.46
C VAL A 158 11.67 25.03 5.49
N SER A 159 12.13 25.46 6.67
CA SER A 159 13.50 25.94 6.84
C SER A 159 14.50 24.82 6.48
N PRO A 160 15.63 25.14 5.83
CA PRO A 160 16.65 24.12 5.62
C PRO A 160 17.14 23.46 6.90
N ASP A 161 17.02 24.13 8.04
CA ASP A 161 17.41 23.59 9.34
C ASP A 161 16.34 22.69 9.95
N THR A 162 15.12 22.72 9.45
CA THR A 162 14.03 21.90 10.00
C THR A 162 14.31 20.43 9.73
N GLN A 163 14.24 19.63 10.79
CA GLN A 163 14.51 18.20 10.71
C GLN A 163 13.23 17.39 10.59
N VAL A 164 12.15 17.87 11.21
CA VAL A 164 10.87 17.14 11.26
C VAL A 164 9.74 18.10 10.88
N TRP A 165 8.89 17.65 9.97
CA TRP A 165 7.70 18.39 9.54
C TRP A 165 6.49 17.58 9.95
N ILE A 166 5.65 18.14 10.79
CA ILE A 166 4.43 17.46 11.21
C ILE A 166 3.34 17.76 10.17
N GLY A 167 2.87 16.72 9.54
CA GLY A 167 1.78 16.84 8.56
C GLY A 167 0.44 16.87 9.27
N ASP A 168 0.10 18.01 9.83
CA ASP A 168 -1.07 18.17 10.68
C ASP A 168 -2.28 18.58 9.85
N SER A 169 -2.67 17.72 8.92
CA SER A 169 -3.82 17.95 8.06
C SER A 169 -4.49 16.61 7.76
N MET A 170 -5.76 16.69 7.35
CA MET A 170 -6.55 15.52 6.99
C MET A 170 -6.94 15.61 5.53
N GLY A 171 -7.08 14.44 4.90
CA GLY A 171 -7.54 14.37 3.52
C GLY A 171 -6.49 14.71 2.48
N GLU A 172 -5.23 14.81 2.89
CA GLU A 172 -4.16 15.24 1.98
C GLU A 172 -3.06 14.18 1.83
N LEU A 173 -3.32 12.95 2.23
CA LEU A 173 -2.26 11.95 2.35
C LEU A 173 -1.56 11.70 1.02
N ALA A 174 -2.30 11.66 -0.09
CA ALA A 174 -1.67 11.45 -1.39
C ALA A 174 -0.68 12.56 -1.73
N ALA A 175 -0.93 13.81 -1.30
CA ALA A 175 0.02 14.88 -1.55
C ALA A 175 1.33 14.65 -0.82
N TYR A 176 1.26 14.16 0.42
CA TYR A 176 2.49 13.80 1.14
C TYR A 176 3.23 12.68 0.42
N TYR A 177 2.52 11.63 0.00
CA TYR A 177 3.17 10.52 -0.71
C TYR A 177 3.81 10.99 -2.01
N LEU A 178 3.10 11.81 -2.78
CA LEU A 178 3.61 12.29 -4.07
C LEU A 178 4.83 13.18 -3.89
N SER A 179 5.03 13.77 -2.72
CA SER A 179 6.20 14.60 -2.44
C SER A 179 7.34 13.82 -1.78
N ALA A 180 7.15 12.53 -1.52
CA ALA A 180 8.11 11.73 -0.76
C ALA A 180 9.07 10.97 -1.65
N ASP A 181 10.28 10.74 -1.15
CA ASP A 181 11.24 9.82 -1.76
C ASP A 181 11.12 8.42 -1.18
N ILE A 182 10.73 8.32 0.07
CA ILE A 182 10.51 7.05 0.76
C ILE A 182 9.32 7.23 1.70
N ALA A 183 8.47 6.21 1.80
CA ALA A 183 7.31 6.27 2.69
C ALA A 183 7.29 5.06 3.61
N PHE A 184 6.83 5.30 4.82
CA PHE A 184 6.49 4.26 5.79
C PHE A 184 5.01 4.36 6.09
N VAL A 185 4.32 3.22 6.08
CA VAL A 185 2.87 3.19 6.36
C VAL A 185 2.67 2.75 7.80
N GLY A 186 2.02 3.61 8.57
CA GLY A 186 1.83 3.42 9.98
C GLY A 186 0.74 2.44 10.36
N GLY A 187 0.54 2.29 11.67
CA GLY A 187 -0.30 1.25 12.23
C GLY A 187 0.33 -0.11 12.14
N SER A 188 1.62 -0.16 11.85
CA SER A 188 2.31 -1.40 11.52
C SER A 188 3.53 -1.68 12.40
N LEU A 189 4.04 -0.69 13.14
CA LEU A 189 5.03 -0.93 14.21
C LEU A 189 4.37 -0.87 15.59
N VAL A 190 3.08 -0.71 15.62
CA VAL A 190 2.20 -1.07 16.72
C VAL A 190 1.21 -2.08 16.14
N ASP A 191 0.52 -2.84 16.98
CA ASP A 191 -0.29 -3.97 16.49
C ASP A 191 -1.67 -3.51 16.04
N ALA A 192 -1.70 -2.52 15.14
CA ALA A 192 -2.95 -1.94 14.63
C ALA A 192 -3.30 -2.40 13.22
N GLY A 193 -2.56 -3.35 12.65
CA GLY A 193 -2.94 -4.01 11.41
C GLY A 193 -2.58 -3.30 10.14
N CYS A 194 -1.83 -2.23 10.22
CA CYS A 194 -1.37 -1.44 9.08
C CYS A 194 -2.48 -0.58 8.48
N GLN A 195 -2.10 0.57 7.98
CA GLN A 195 -2.96 1.39 7.15
C GLN A 195 -2.79 0.99 5.68
N ASN A 196 -3.44 1.69 4.78
CA ASN A 196 -3.51 1.29 3.38
C ASN A 196 -2.16 1.42 2.69
N ILE A 197 -1.55 0.29 2.28
CA ILE A 197 -0.28 0.34 1.54
C ILE A 197 -0.49 0.52 0.04
N ILE A 198 -1.71 0.33 -0.46
CA ILE A 198 -1.97 0.48 -1.89
C ILE A 198 -1.79 1.94 -2.31
N GLU A 199 -2.15 2.87 -1.44
CA GLU A 199 -2.07 4.28 -1.78
C GLU A 199 -0.64 4.74 -2.08
N PRO A 200 0.36 4.50 -1.20
CA PRO A 200 1.72 4.92 -1.55
C PRO A 200 2.29 4.15 -2.74
N ILE A 201 1.96 2.87 -2.87
CA ILE A 201 2.40 2.10 -4.04
C ILE A 201 1.84 2.72 -5.31
N SER A 202 0.56 3.12 -5.29
CA SER A 202 -0.05 3.79 -6.45
C SER A 202 0.60 5.13 -6.76
N CYS A 203 1.19 5.77 -5.76
CA CYS A 203 1.94 7.01 -5.95
C CYS A 203 3.38 6.76 -6.40
N ARG A 204 3.78 5.52 -6.59
CA ARG A 204 5.12 5.08 -7.01
C ARG A 204 6.21 5.51 -6.05
N VAL A 205 5.90 5.62 -4.77
CA VAL A 205 6.93 5.93 -3.79
C VAL A 205 7.42 4.63 -3.14
N PRO A 206 8.73 4.46 -2.97
CA PRO A 206 9.26 3.30 -2.24
C PRO A 206 8.61 3.20 -0.87
N THR A 207 8.04 2.04 -0.58
CA THR A 207 7.12 1.87 0.55
C THR A 207 7.64 0.82 1.52
N LEU A 208 7.72 1.20 2.81
CA LEU A 208 8.02 0.30 3.90
C LEU A 208 6.81 0.19 4.82
N PHE A 209 6.68 -0.93 5.51
CA PHE A 209 5.66 -1.12 6.52
C PHE A 209 6.19 -2.08 7.58
N GLY A 210 5.51 -2.13 8.71
CA GLY A 210 5.97 -2.91 9.86
C GLY A 210 5.39 -4.32 9.94
N TYR A 211 5.62 -4.95 11.09
CA TYR A 211 5.26 -6.35 11.31
C TYR A 211 3.75 -6.59 11.36
N SER A 212 2.97 -5.59 11.76
CA SER A 212 1.52 -5.75 11.94
C SER A 212 0.81 -5.30 10.66
N ASN A 213 0.19 -6.23 9.95
CA ASN A 213 -0.40 -5.89 8.67
C ASN A 213 -1.69 -6.65 8.37
N TYR A 214 -2.39 -7.14 9.42
CA TYR A 214 -3.54 -8.02 9.22
C TYR A 214 -4.71 -7.36 8.49
N ASN A 215 -4.82 -6.03 8.51
CA ASN A 215 -5.87 -5.34 7.76
C ASN A 215 -5.60 -5.30 6.26
N PHE A 216 -4.35 -5.48 5.86
CA PHE A 216 -3.94 -5.44 4.46
C PHE A 216 -3.02 -6.61 4.14
N ALA A 217 -3.27 -7.76 4.75
CA ALA A 217 -2.35 -8.89 4.70
C ALA A 217 -2.05 -9.32 3.27
N GLN A 218 -3.07 -9.41 2.42
CA GLN A 218 -2.87 -9.87 1.05
C GLN A 218 -2.10 -8.84 0.22
N ALA A 219 -2.44 -7.56 0.37
CA ALA A 219 -1.72 -6.52 -0.35
C ALA A 219 -0.25 -6.48 0.09
N CYS A 220 -0.01 -6.57 1.39
CA CYS A 220 1.36 -6.56 1.91
C CYS A 220 2.15 -7.77 1.42
N LYS A 221 1.55 -8.97 1.48
CA LYS A 221 2.22 -10.17 1.02
C LYS A 221 2.56 -10.08 -0.47
N GLY A 222 1.59 -9.68 -1.28
CA GLY A 222 1.80 -9.58 -2.71
C GLY A 222 2.86 -8.55 -3.07
N ALA A 223 2.85 -7.40 -2.39
CA ALA A 223 3.83 -6.36 -2.66
C ALA A 223 5.24 -6.81 -2.30
N VAL A 224 5.40 -7.50 -1.16
CA VAL A 224 6.72 -7.99 -0.76
C VAL A 224 7.22 -9.07 -1.71
N GLU A 225 6.36 -9.99 -2.12
CA GLU A 225 6.75 -11.04 -3.07
C GLU A 225 7.16 -10.45 -4.41
N ALA A 226 6.52 -9.36 -4.83
CA ALA A 226 6.88 -8.65 -6.07
C ALA A 226 8.06 -7.71 -5.90
N LYS A 227 8.62 -7.62 -4.70
CA LYS A 227 9.70 -6.68 -4.35
C LYS A 227 9.28 -5.22 -4.56
N ALA A 228 7.99 -4.95 -4.38
CA ALA A 228 7.42 -3.61 -4.54
C ALA A 228 7.25 -2.88 -3.20
N ALA A 229 7.52 -3.57 -2.08
CA ALA A 229 7.49 -2.98 -0.75
C ALA A 229 8.43 -3.78 0.15
N VAL A 230 8.81 -3.17 1.27
CA VAL A 230 9.74 -3.79 2.21
C VAL A 230 9.10 -3.83 3.59
N ARG A 231 9.07 -5.01 4.19
CA ARG A 231 8.61 -5.20 5.55
C ARG A 231 9.78 -5.02 6.52
N VAL A 232 9.55 -4.25 7.59
CA VAL A 232 10.54 -4.05 8.65
C VAL A 232 9.90 -4.42 9.98
N GLU A 233 10.67 -5.05 10.87
CA GLU A 233 10.12 -5.61 12.09
C GLU A 233 10.13 -4.63 13.27
N THR A 234 11.02 -3.65 13.26
CA THR A 234 11.19 -2.71 14.37
C THR A 234 11.45 -1.31 13.82
N ALA A 235 11.31 -0.31 14.69
CA ALA A 235 11.67 1.06 14.30
C ALA A 235 13.16 1.17 13.95
N GLU A 236 14.01 0.42 14.64
CA GLU A 236 15.43 0.42 14.33
C GLU A 236 15.70 -0.17 12.95
N ALA A 237 14.99 -1.24 12.58
CA ALA A 237 15.10 -1.81 11.23
C ALA A 237 14.56 -0.85 10.19
N TRP A 238 13.47 -0.14 10.51
CA TRP A 238 12.95 0.90 9.62
C TRP A 238 14.03 1.96 9.37
N TYR A 239 14.70 2.40 10.41
CA TYR A 239 15.74 3.43 10.28
C TYR A 239 16.87 2.93 9.39
N ARG A 240 17.38 1.72 9.64
CA ARG A 240 18.48 1.17 8.84
C ARG A 240 18.10 1.02 7.38
N THR A 241 16.90 0.48 7.13
CA THR A 241 16.45 0.25 5.76
C THR A 241 16.22 1.57 5.04
N THR A 242 15.60 2.53 5.72
CA THR A 242 15.36 3.85 5.13
C THR A 242 16.69 4.50 4.77
N ARG A 243 17.70 4.40 5.65
CA ARG A 243 19.02 4.93 5.36
C ARG A 243 19.63 4.29 4.13
N GLN A 244 19.50 2.96 3.99
CA GLN A 244 20.01 2.27 2.81
C GLN A 244 19.41 2.85 1.52
N TYR A 245 18.10 3.06 1.52
CA TYR A 245 17.44 3.58 0.33
C TYR A 245 17.76 5.05 0.08
N LEU A 246 17.95 5.83 1.15
CA LEU A 246 18.37 7.23 0.97
C LEU A 246 19.78 7.32 0.38
N ASP A 247 20.67 6.43 0.81
CA ASP A 247 22.09 6.51 0.45
C ASP A 247 22.40 5.81 -0.86
N ASP A 248 21.50 5.00 -1.39
CA ASP A 248 21.75 4.17 -2.58
C ASP A 248 20.66 4.40 -3.61
N GLU A 249 20.93 5.28 -4.56
CA GLU A 249 19.95 5.60 -5.58
C GLU A 249 19.62 4.40 -6.46
N THR A 250 20.59 3.55 -6.74
CA THR A 250 20.35 2.35 -7.55
C THR A 250 19.35 1.43 -6.84
N LEU A 251 19.53 1.23 -5.55
CA LEU A 251 18.62 0.40 -4.76
C LEU A 251 17.20 1.00 -4.78
N ARG A 252 17.12 2.31 -4.60
CA ARG A 252 15.83 2.99 -4.61
C ARG A 252 15.14 2.88 -5.98
N GLN A 253 15.90 3.02 -7.06
CA GLN A 253 15.32 2.92 -8.40
C GLN A 253 14.89 1.49 -8.72
N GLN A 254 15.59 0.49 -8.20
CA GLN A 254 15.16 -0.90 -8.36
C GLN A 254 13.81 -1.13 -7.69
N LEU A 255 13.60 -0.56 -6.50
CA LEU A 255 12.32 -0.71 -5.83
C LEU A 255 11.20 -0.03 -6.63
N ILE A 256 11.48 1.16 -7.15
CA ILE A 256 10.49 1.87 -7.97
C ILE A 256 10.15 1.04 -9.22
N SER A 257 11.15 0.46 -9.86
CA SER A 257 10.93 -0.37 -11.05
C SER A 257 10.04 -1.57 -10.73
N HIS A 258 10.31 -2.25 -9.63
CA HIS A 258 9.48 -3.37 -9.20
C HIS A 258 8.06 -2.92 -8.88
N THR A 259 7.93 -1.74 -8.27
CA THR A 259 6.62 -1.16 -7.98
C THR A 259 5.84 -0.93 -9.26
N GLU A 260 6.49 -0.38 -10.28
CA GLU A 260 5.83 -0.11 -11.56
C GLU A 260 5.40 -1.41 -12.25
N GLN A 261 6.25 -2.45 -12.19
CA GLN A 261 5.88 -3.75 -12.73
C GLN A 261 4.68 -4.34 -11.99
N PHE A 262 4.70 -4.24 -10.67
CA PHE A 262 3.61 -4.75 -9.83
C PHE A 262 2.29 -4.05 -10.16
N ILE A 263 2.33 -2.73 -10.27
CA ILE A 263 1.11 -1.97 -10.58
C ILE A 263 0.61 -2.32 -11.97
N SER A 264 1.51 -2.47 -12.95
CA SER A 264 1.08 -2.77 -14.32
C SER A 264 0.41 -4.13 -14.42
N GLN A 265 0.76 -5.08 -13.55
CA GLN A 265 0.07 -6.37 -13.52
C GLN A 265 -1.36 -6.25 -13.02
N HIS A 266 -1.64 -5.24 -12.20
CA HIS A 266 -2.94 -5.10 -11.56
C HIS A 266 -3.78 -3.95 -12.12
N GLN A 267 -3.16 -2.92 -12.70
CA GLN A 267 -3.89 -1.81 -13.25
C GLN A 267 -4.73 -2.24 -14.43
N GLY A 268 -5.88 -1.59 -14.59
CA GLY A 268 -6.77 -1.91 -15.67
C GLY A 268 -7.60 -3.15 -15.40
N ALA A 269 -7.56 -3.70 -14.17
CA ALA A 269 -8.29 -4.92 -13.86
C ALA A 269 -9.78 -4.75 -14.10
N SER A 270 -10.36 -3.62 -13.69
CA SER A 270 -11.79 -3.39 -13.88
C SER A 270 -12.16 -3.39 -15.36
N ALA A 271 -11.34 -2.74 -16.20
CA ALA A 271 -11.60 -2.70 -17.63
C ALA A 271 -11.45 -4.09 -18.26
N LYS A 272 -10.41 -4.85 -17.84
CA LYS A 272 -10.22 -6.20 -18.35
C LYS A 272 -11.39 -7.10 -17.99
N ILE A 273 -11.88 -7.00 -16.76
CA ILE A 273 -13.01 -7.78 -16.29
C ILE A 273 -14.27 -7.40 -17.08
N ALA A 274 -14.52 -6.10 -17.23
CA ALA A 274 -15.71 -5.65 -17.97
C ALA A 274 -15.68 -6.14 -19.40
N LYS A 275 -14.51 -6.08 -20.07
CA LYS A 275 -14.38 -6.56 -21.43
C LYS A 275 -14.62 -8.07 -21.52
N ALA A 276 -14.04 -8.82 -20.58
CA ALA A 276 -14.21 -10.27 -20.58
C ALA A 276 -15.67 -10.66 -20.36
N ILE A 277 -16.37 -9.95 -19.46
CA ILE A 277 -17.79 -10.21 -19.24
C ILE A 277 -18.59 -9.92 -20.52
N ALA A 278 -18.31 -8.77 -21.15
CA ALA A 278 -19.03 -8.40 -22.36
C ALA A 278 -18.79 -9.43 -23.48
N ASP A 279 -17.54 -9.89 -23.63
CA ASP A 279 -17.22 -10.91 -24.62
C ASP A 279 -17.96 -12.23 -24.33
N CYS A 280 -18.04 -12.64 -23.08
CA CYS A 280 -18.77 -13.85 -22.72
C CYS A 280 -20.25 -13.71 -23.03
N LEU A 281 -20.85 -12.57 -22.72
CA LEU A 281 -22.28 -12.35 -22.97
C LEU A 281 -22.58 -12.27 -24.46
N ASN A 282 -21.67 -11.72 -25.25
CA ASN A 282 -21.89 -11.58 -26.69
C ASN A 282 -21.78 -12.92 -27.42
N GLN A 283 -21.19 -13.93 -26.79
CA GLN A 283 -21.09 -15.26 -27.39
C GLN A 283 -22.34 -16.11 -27.16
N ARG A 284 -23.35 -15.58 -26.48
CA ARG A 284 -24.59 -16.32 -26.17
C ARG A 284 -25.70 -16.08 -27.24
#